data_bbf5a2f383775038964661966c812652
#
_entry.id   bbf5a2f383775038964661966c812652
#
_cell.length_a   1.000
_cell.length_b   1.000
_cell.length_c   1.000
_cell.angle_alpha   90.00
_cell.angle_beta   90.00
_cell.angle_gamma   90.00
#
_symmetry.space_group_name_H-M   'P 1'
#
loop_
_entity.id
_entity.type
_entity.pdbx_description
1 polymer ?
#
loop_
_entity_poly.entity_id
_entity_poly.type
_entity_poly.pdbx_seq_one_letter_code
_entity_poly.pdbx_strand_id
1 'polypeptide(L)'
;PTAVFCQPNIGTVGLTEEAARDLGLELQIFKSDFKPMKHTLSGRDERTLMKLIVDKSTDRVVGLHMVGPDAGEICQGMAVAMKAGATKAHFDSTVGIHPTAAEEFVTMRAPSS
;
A
#
# COMPACT_ATOMS: atom_id res chain seq x y z
N PRO A 1 -10.40 7.51 -1.43
CA PRO A 1 -8.99 7.81 -1.14
C PRO A 1 -8.86 9.10 -0.34
N THR A 2 -7.97 9.08 0.61
CA THR A 2 -7.71 10.23 1.47
C THR A 2 -6.20 10.45 1.56
N ALA A 3 -5.79 11.71 1.61
CA ALA A 3 -4.40 12.07 1.79
C ALA A 3 -4.28 13.17 2.84
N VAL A 4 -3.28 13.05 3.68
CA VAL A 4 -2.93 14.08 4.67
C VAL A 4 -1.53 14.57 4.33
N PHE A 5 -1.43 15.84 3.97
CA PHE A 5 -0.16 16.44 3.56
C PHE A 5 0.54 17.04 4.79
N CYS A 6 1.32 16.22 5.42
CA CYS A 6 2.12 16.59 6.58
C CYS A 6 3.52 15.97 6.40
N GLN A 7 4.31 15.93 7.44
CA GLN A 7 5.64 15.32 7.41
C GLN A 7 5.66 14.16 8.40
N PRO A 8 5.57 12.90 7.95
CA PRO A 8 5.46 12.41 6.55
C PRO A 8 4.03 12.48 6.00
N ASN A 9 3.89 12.39 4.68
CA ASN A 9 2.58 12.31 4.03
C ASN A 9 1.92 10.97 4.30
N ILE A 10 0.59 11.00 4.42
CA ILE A 10 -0.20 9.79 4.66
C ILE A 10 -1.25 9.69 3.56
N GLY A 11 -1.36 8.51 2.97
CA GLY A 11 -2.42 8.20 2.01
C GLY A 11 -3.15 6.93 2.40
N THR A 12 -4.45 6.91 2.20
CA THR A 12 -5.26 5.73 2.49
C THR A 12 -6.33 5.55 1.43
N VAL A 13 -6.62 4.29 1.09
CA VAL A 13 -7.70 3.91 0.19
C VAL A 13 -8.41 2.70 0.80
N GLY A 14 -9.73 2.75 0.83
CA GLY A 14 -10.54 1.62 1.26
C GLY A 14 -10.55 1.41 2.77
N LEU A 15 -10.62 0.15 3.17
CA LEU A 15 -10.84 -0.23 4.56
C LEU A 15 -9.56 -0.26 5.37
N THR A 16 -9.68 0.10 6.65
CA THR A 16 -8.63 -0.23 7.63
C THR A 16 -8.74 -1.71 7.98
N GLU A 17 -7.69 -2.23 8.61
CA GLU A 17 -7.70 -3.62 9.09
C GLU A 17 -8.87 -3.84 10.05
N GLU A 18 -9.09 -2.91 10.98
CA GLU A 18 -10.17 -2.98 11.95
C GLU A 18 -11.55 -2.98 11.25
N ALA A 19 -11.77 -2.06 10.31
CA ALA A 19 -13.04 -1.98 9.59
C ALA A 19 -13.31 -3.25 8.78
N ALA A 20 -12.27 -3.81 8.16
CA ALA A 20 -12.41 -5.05 7.39
C ALA A 20 -12.75 -6.23 8.29
N ARG A 21 -12.12 -6.32 9.46
CA ARG A 21 -12.44 -7.38 10.43
C ARG A 21 -13.85 -7.24 10.96
N ASP A 22 -14.30 -6.02 11.19
CA ASP A 22 -15.68 -5.76 11.66
C ASP A 22 -16.73 -6.20 10.63
N LEU A 23 -16.38 -6.22 9.35
CA LEU A 23 -17.25 -6.74 8.30
C LEU A 23 -17.22 -8.26 8.20
N GLY A 24 -16.44 -8.93 9.04
CA GLY A 24 -16.34 -10.38 9.04
C GLY A 24 -15.44 -10.96 7.96
N LEU A 25 -14.58 -10.17 7.36
CA LEU A 25 -13.68 -10.64 6.30
C LEU A 25 -12.49 -11.41 6.90
N GLU A 26 -12.09 -12.48 6.24
CA GLU A 26 -10.81 -13.13 6.50
C GLU A 26 -9.73 -12.37 5.76
N LEU A 27 -8.71 -11.93 6.47
CA LEU A 27 -7.72 -11.02 5.90
C LEU A 27 -6.35 -11.65 5.76
N GLN A 28 -5.65 -11.24 4.71
CA GLN A 28 -4.20 -11.35 4.63
C GLN A 28 -3.63 -9.93 4.60
N ILE A 29 -2.62 -9.69 5.42
CA ILE A 29 -2.02 -8.36 5.56
C ILE A 29 -0.60 -8.42 5.02
N PHE A 30 -0.28 -7.49 4.11
CA PHE A 30 1.05 -7.36 3.54
C PHE A 30 1.60 -6.01 3.96
N LYS A 31 2.80 -5.98 4.50
CA LYS A 31 3.46 -4.75 4.96
C LYS A 31 4.86 -4.66 4.40
N SER A 32 5.29 -3.44 4.13
CA SER A 32 6.66 -3.13 3.77
C SER A 32 7.07 -1.87 4.52
N ASP A 33 8.29 -1.86 5.03
CA ASP A 33 8.89 -0.74 5.73
C ASP A 33 10.29 -0.58 5.19
N PHE A 34 10.53 0.46 4.40
CA PHE A 34 11.82 0.67 3.78
C PHE A 34 12.20 2.14 3.75
N LYS A 35 13.50 2.38 3.58
CA LYS A 35 14.06 3.72 3.48
C LYS A 35 14.16 4.10 2.01
N PRO A 36 13.44 5.14 1.55
CA PRO A 36 13.51 5.54 0.15
C PRO A 36 14.93 5.97 -0.23
N MET A 37 15.39 5.55 -1.39
CA MET A 37 16.75 5.84 -1.86
C MET A 37 17.04 7.33 -1.96
N LYS A 38 16.05 8.12 -2.37
CA LYS A 38 16.23 9.57 -2.53
C LYS A 38 16.56 10.30 -1.23
N HIS A 39 16.25 9.71 -0.09
CA HIS A 39 16.53 10.30 1.23
C HIS A 39 17.91 9.91 1.76
N THR A 40 18.53 8.92 1.17
CA THR A 40 19.85 8.47 1.58
C THR A 40 20.89 9.57 1.39
N LEU A 41 20.81 10.29 0.28
CA LEU A 41 21.75 11.35 -0.04
C LEU A 41 21.61 12.58 0.84
N SER A 42 20.42 12.83 1.37
CA SER A 42 20.18 13.97 2.24
C SER A 42 20.48 13.66 3.71
N GLY A 43 20.82 12.44 4.03
CA GLY A 43 21.06 12.00 5.39
C GLY A 43 19.80 11.89 6.27
N ARG A 44 18.63 12.03 5.69
CA ARG A 44 17.38 11.87 6.43
C ARG A 44 17.09 10.41 6.64
N ASP A 45 16.64 10.06 7.84
CA ASP A 45 16.27 8.71 8.19
C ASP A 45 14.75 8.57 8.17
N GLU A 46 14.16 8.85 7.00
CA GLU A 46 12.73 8.70 6.79
C GLU A 46 12.44 7.32 6.20
N ARG A 47 11.44 6.65 6.78
CA ARG A 47 11.00 5.36 6.30
C ARG A 47 9.68 5.50 5.56
N THR A 48 9.47 4.62 4.59
CA THR A 48 8.19 4.49 3.92
C THR A 48 7.50 3.23 4.43
N LEU A 49 6.30 3.40 4.93
CA LEU A 49 5.47 2.29 5.39
C LEU A 49 4.36 2.07 4.39
N MET A 50 4.17 0.83 3.96
CA MET A 50 3.13 0.47 3.00
C MET A 50 2.42 -0.77 3.49
N LYS A 51 1.10 -0.79 3.31
CA LYS A 51 0.26 -1.87 3.81
C LYS A 51 -0.85 -2.18 2.82
N LEU A 52 -1.02 -3.46 2.52
CA LEU A 52 -2.14 -3.97 1.75
C LEU A 52 -3.00 -4.84 2.64
N ILE A 53 -4.30 -4.66 2.54
CA ILE A 53 -5.29 -5.49 3.23
C ILE A 53 -6.06 -6.24 2.16
N VAL A 54 -5.98 -7.56 2.19
CA VAL A 54 -6.55 -8.43 1.16
C VAL A 54 -7.65 -9.28 1.76
N ASP A 55 -8.80 -9.34 1.10
CA ASP A 55 -9.86 -10.28 1.44
C ASP A 55 -9.44 -11.65 0.94
N LYS A 56 -9.13 -12.54 1.85
CA LYS A 56 -8.58 -13.85 1.55
C LYS A 56 -9.49 -14.70 0.66
N SER A 57 -10.80 -14.56 0.82
CA SER A 57 -11.75 -15.38 0.08
C SER A 57 -11.87 -14.97 -1.40
N THR A 58 -11.68 -13.70 -1.72
CA THR A 58 -11.82 -13.17 -3.07
C THR A 58 -10.51 -12.73 -3.69
N ASP A 59 -9.44 -12.68 -2.89
CA ASP A 59 -8.13 -12.11 -3.26
C ASP A 59 -8.17 -10.62 -3.59
N ARG A 60 -9.30 -9.95 -3.35
CA ARG A 60 -9.41 -8.52 -3.64
C ARG A 60 -8.65 -7.69 -2.62
N VAL A 61 -7.98 -6.65 -3.12
CA VAL A 61 -7.34 -5.66 -2.26
C VAL A 61 -8.43 -4.71 -1.78
N VAL A 62 -8.74 -4.75 -0.50
CA VAL A 62 -9.82 -3.97 0.10
C VAL A 62 -9.31 -2.75 0.87
N GLY A 63 -8.03 -2.70 1.17
CA GLY A 63 -7.41 -1.54 1.82
C GLY A 63 -5.97 -1.39 1.37
N LEU A 64 -5.54 -0.13 1.23
CA LEU A 64 -4.18 0.21 0.84
C LEU A 64 -3.80 1.48 1.57
N HIS A 65 -2.70 1.42 2.32
CA HIS A 65 -2.28 2.51 3.19
C HIS A 65 -0.79 2.76 3.02
N MET A 66 -0.41 4.02 3.04
CA MET A 66 0.98 4.40 2.87
C MET A 66 1.31 5.61 3.74
N VAL A 67 2.47 5.57 4.37
CA VAL A 67 3.08 6.71 5.05
C VAL A 67 4.44 6.94 4.41
N GLY A 68 4.64 8.11 3.84
CA GLY A 68 5.92 8.42 3.20
C GLY A 68 5.78 9.43 2.08
N PRO A 69 6.90 9.76 1.41
CA PRO A 69 6.88 10.72 0.32
C PRO A 69 5.95 10.27 -0.81
N ASP A 70 5.17 11.21 -1.33
CA ASP A 70 4.25 10.99 -2.45
C ASP A 70 3.09 10.03 -2.14
N ALA A 71 2.81 9.78 -0.85
CA ALA A 71 1.76 8.85 -0.46
C ALA A 71 0.41 9.19 -1.10
N GLY A 72 0.05 10.47 -1.15
CA GLY A 72 -1.21 10.92 -1.75
C GLY A 72 -1.30 10.59 -3.24
N GLU A 73 -0.23 10.86 -3.99
CA GLU A 73 -0.20 10.60 -5.42
C GLU A 73 -0.26 9.11 -5.73
N ILE A 74 0.50 8.32 -4.98
CA ILE A 74 0.55 6.88 -5.17
C ILE A 74 -0.82 6.26 -4.83
N CYS A 75 -1.40 6.64 -3.71
CA CYS A 75 -2.71 6.12 -3.29
C CYS A 75 -3.80 6.52 -4.28
N GLN A 76 -3.75 7.72 -4.84
CA GLN A 76 -4.72 8.14 -5.84
C GLN A 76 -4.68 7.22 -7.06
N GLY A 77 -3.50 6.87 -7.54
CA GLY A 77 -3.36 5.94 -8.66
C GLY A 77 -3.87 4.55 -8.33
N MET A 78 -3.54 4.04 -7.14
CA MET A 78 -3.98 2.71 -6.71
C MET A 78 -5.49 2.65 -6.47
N ALA A 79 -6.11 3.77 -6.10
CA ALA A 79 -7.55 3.83 -5.89
C ALA A 79 -8.33 3.44 -7.15
N VAL A 80 -7.83 3.81 -8.32
CA VAL A 80 -8.46 3.45 -9.59
C VAL A 80 -8.46 1.93 -9.77
N ALA A 81 -7.33 1.28 -9.50
CA ALA A 81 -7.21 -0.17 -9.60
C ALA A 81 -8.15 -0.87 -8.63
N MET A 82 -8.22 -0.39 -7.39
CA MET A 82 -9.09 -0.96 -6.37
C MET A 82 -10.57 -0.77 -6.71
N LYS A 83 -10.92 0.37 -7.27
CA LYS A 83 -12.30 0.63 -7.73
C LYS A 83 -12.70 -0.34 -8.83
N ALA A 84 -11.76 -0.75 -9.67
CA ALA A 84 -11.98 -1.73 -10.72
C ALA A 84 -12.02 -3.17 -10.20
N GLY A 85 -11.77 -3.38 -8.91
CA GLY A 85 -11.82 -4.70 -8.30
C GLY A 85 -10.50 -5.47 -8.37
N ALA A 86 -9.37 -4.78 -8.40
CA ALA A 86 -8.07 -5.43 -8.48
C ALA A 86 -7.83 -6.41 -7.34
N THR A 87 -7.24 -7.55 -7.66
CA THR A 87 -6.88 -8.59 -6.70
C THR A 87 -5.40 -8.52 -6.36
N LYS A 88 -5.00 -9.24 -5.31
CA LYS A 88 -3.57 -9.38 -4.99
C LYS A 88 -2.81 -10.01 -6.16
N ALA A 89 -3.45 -10.94 -6.86
CA ALA A 89 -2.87 -11.55 -8.06
C ALA A 89 -2.60 -10.51 -9.16
N HIS A 90 -3.48 -9.53 -9.34
CA HIS A 90 -3.25 -8.43 -10.27
C HIS A 90 -2.02 -7.62 -9.86
N PHE A 91 -1.89 -7.32 -8.57
CA PHE A 91 -0.73 -6.60 -8.06
C PHE A 91 0.55 -7.40 -8.30
N ASP A 92 0.54 -8.69 -7.98
CA ASP A 92 1.72 -9.55 -8.11
C ASP A 92 2.17 -9.73 -9.55
N SER A 93 1.26 -9.66 -10.51
CA SER A 93 1.57 -9.81 -11.93
C SER A 93 1.97 -8.52 -12.63
N THR A 94 1.86 -7.39 -11.93
CA THR A 94 2.25 -6.09 -12.49
C THR A 94 3.76 -5.91 -12.39
N VAL A 95 4.38 -5.45 -13.47
CA VAL A 95 5.82 -5.16 -13.48
C VAL A 95 6.05 -3.82 -12.78
N GLY A 96 6.89 -3.83 -11.75
CA GLY A 96 7.23 -2.60 -11.03
C GLY A 96 8.26 -1.76 -11.77
N ILE A 97 8.17 -0.45 -11.59
CA ILE A 97 9.19 0.46 -12.11
C ILE A 97 10.26 0.61 -11.03
N HIS A 98 11.48 0.20 -11.35
CA HIS A 98 12.58 0.29 -10.39
C HIS A 98 13.51 1.46 -10.76
N PRO A 99 13.92 2.31 -9.81
CA PRO A 99 13.53 2.28 -8.39
C PRO A 99 12.37 3.25 -8.12
N THR A 100 11.23 2.75 -7.67
CA THR A 100 10.12 3.59 -7.22
C THR A 100 9.54 3.03 -5.92
N ALA A 101 8.95 3.91 -5.11
CA ALA A 101 8.27 3.47 -3.90
C ALA A 101 7.04 2.63 -4.23
N ALA A 102 6.33 2.98 -5.30
CA ALA A 102 5.11 2.29 -5.68
C ALA A 102 5.34 0.82 -6.05
N GLU A 103 6.54 0.46 -6.49
CA GLU A 103 6.83 -0.93 -6.87
C GLU A 103 6.66 -1.90 -5.70
N GLU A 104 6.81 -1.43 -4.46
CA GLU A 104 6.62 -2.28 -3.30
C GLU A 104 5.20 -2.85 -3.23
N PHE A 105 4.20 -2.12 -3.70
CA PHE A 105 2.83 -2.64 -3.71
C PHE A 105 2.66 -3.86 -4.62
N VAL A 106 3.52 -4.01 -5.62
CA VAL A 106 3.45 -5.15 -6.56
C VAL A 106 4.49 -6.22 -6.27
N THR A 107 5.35 -6.02 -5.27
CA THR A 107 6.40 -6.98 -4.92
C THR A 107 6.24 -7.62 -3.54
N MET A 108 5.26 -7.21 -2.75
CA MET A 108 4.99 -7.80 -1.44
C MET A 108 4.36 -9.17 -1.59
N ARG A 109 5.13 -10.23 -1.33
CA ARG A 109 4.71 -11.62 -1.59
C ARG A 109 4.32 -12.39 -0.33
N ALA A 110 4.89 -12.02 0.81
CA ALA A 110 4.69 -12.75 2.05
C ALA A 110 3.75 -12.01 2.99
N PRO A 111 2.66 -12.66 3.47
CA PRO A 111 1.76 -12.03 4.44
C PRO A 111 2.49 -11.77 5.77
N SER A 112 2.13 -10.67 6.42
CA SER A 112 2.70 -10.29 7.73
C SER A 112 1.94 -10.88 8.90
N SER A 113 0.76 -11.39 8.67
CA SER A 113 -0.06 -11.94 9.75
C SER A 113 -1.13 -12.86 9.25
#